data_675a132214acff6c34fdf6b5da2a20ba
#
_entry.id   675a132214acff6c34fdf6b5da2a20ba
#
_cell.length_a   1.000
_cell.length_b   1.000
_cell.length_c   1.000
_cell.angle_alpha   90.00
_cell.angle_beta   90.00
_cell.angle_gamma   90.00
#
_symmetry.space_group_name_H-M   'P 1'
#
loop_
_entity.id
_entity.type
_entity.pdbx_description
1 polymer ?
#
loop_
_entity_poly.entity_id
_entity_poly.type
_entity_poly.pdbx_seq_one_letter_code
_entity_poly.pdbx_strand_id
1 'polypeptide(L)'
;MLKRLQMMVALGAATLPLPLSAASVPVTLTPGTAFTRIGSRDIAMLGFNGTCPGPEIRQRQNDILRARVENGLEDGTLVHWHGIRLPNAMDGVNVLTQDVIIPNEGYEYRFPVSGSRCRNLLVSLPLPFLRTGRPRTVRPLIVEEPAPPDVDQDITAILFDIRLDDTGQFDMEFDRADFITAGRLGNLMTTFLSSEQARLGDHIRLRLINPTPDRIFEIRIDGLTGFCVAYDGMPLPELVSLGNLKLAPAQRIDIIADVTGDVILRETVPSGGEELGGIMLNGQRQIRSAPIAPLPANLVPAPGEITQTADLFMQGGAGGGAHGGFGGWAFNDVSGLPNKPLISARRDEAVQVRMVNDTAFPHGIHLHGHHFWETDQNGARTHLRDTTLVAPGETMTIVCVLDNPGAWMLHCHMLSHQADGMATWMQVS
;
A
#
# COMPACT_ATOMS: atom_id res chain seq x y z
N MET A 1 -52.95 -60.60 6.43
CA MET A 1 -51.84 -60.21 5.50
C MET A 1 -52.02 -58.76 5.13
N LEU A 2 -51.37 -57.87 5.86
CA LEU A 2 -51.38 -56.44 5.57
C LEU A 2 -50.09 -56.04 4.78
N LYS A 3 -50.24 -55.53 3.57
CA LYS A 3 -49.16 -54.97 2.78
C LYS A 3 -48.87 -53.57 3.31
N ARG A 4 -47.60 -53.30 3.75
CA ARG A 4 -47.10 -52.03 4.10
C ARG A 4 -46.75 -51.28 2.79
N LEU A 5 -47.36 -50.11 2.59
CA LEU A 5 -47.05 -49.16 1.54
C LEU A 5 -45.87 -48.25 2.04
N GLN A 6 -44.70 -48.34 1.44
CA GLN A 6 -43.58 -47.42 1.72
C GLN A 6 -43.76 -46.18 0.84
N MET A 7 -43.96 -45.05 1.51
CA MET A 7 -44.00 -43.72 0.87
C MET A 7 -42.58 -43.17 0.81
N MET A 8 -42.00 -43.12 -0.38
CA MET A 8 -40.74 -42.42 -0.63
C MET A 8 -41.02 -40.93 -0.71
N VAL A 9 -40.49 -40.16 0.25
CA VAL A 9 -40.45 -38.69 0.19
C VAL A 9 -39.18 -38.30 -0.57
N ALA A 10 -39.33 -37.80 -1.78
CA ALA A 10 -38.22 -37.17 -2.53
C ALA A 10 -37.99 -35.76 -1.99
N LEU A 11 -36.86 -35.54 -1.29
CA LEU A 11 -36.37 -34.20 -0.99
C LEU A 11 -35.83 -33.59 -2.28
N GLY A 12 -36.60 -32.71 -2.88
CA GLY A 12 -36.10 -31.81 -3.93
C GLY A 12 -35.18 -30.75 -3.31
N ALA A 13 -33.88 -30.80 -3.61
CA ALA A 13 -32.94 -29.73 -3.27
C ALA A 13 -33.26 -28.52 -4.16
N ALA A 14 -33.92 -27.53 -3.59
CA ALA A 14 -34.08 -26.23 -4.25
C ALA A 14 -32.71 -25.52 -4.27
N THR A 15 -32.08 -25.51 -5.42
CA THR A 15 -30.92 -24.64 -5.68
C THR A 15 -31.41 -23.20 -5.74
N LEU A 16 -31.19 -22.44 -4.66
CA LEU A 16 -31.37 -20.99 -4.69
C LEU A 16 -30.39 -20.41 -5.72
N PRO A 17 -30.85 -19.56 -6.65
CA PRO A 17 -29.95 -18.89 -7.54
C PRO A 17 -29.03 -17.97 -6.72
N LEU A 18 -27.73 -18.17 -6.84
CA LEU A 18 -26.74 -17.20 -6.35
C LEU A 18 -27.07 -15.86 -7.01
N PRO A 19 -27.06 -14.74 -6.25
CA PRO A 19 -27.27 -13.43 -6.86
C PRO A 19 -26.19 -13.23 -7.93
N LEU A 20 -26.61 -12.98 -9.18
CA LEU A 20 -25.71 -12.50 -10.21
C LEU A 20 -25.12 -11.20 -9.68
N SER A 21 -23.81 -11.20 -9.42
CA SER A 21 -23.06 -9.97 -9.15
C SER A 21 -23.33 -9.02 -10.32
N ALA A 22 -23.87 -7.85 -10.01
CA ALA A 22 -24.06 -6.81 -11.03
C ALA A 22 -22.70 -6.57 -11.69
N ALA A 23 -22.65 -6.64 -13.03
CA ALA A 23 -21.42 -6.41 -13.78
C ALA A 23 -20.92 -5.00 -13.41
N SER A 24 -19.81 -4.92 -12.68
CA SER A 24 -19.21 -3.64 -12.32
C SER A 24 -18.83 -2.91 -13.61
N VAL A 25 -19.21 -1.64 -13.72
CA VAL A 25 -18.81 -0.78 -14.84
C VAL A 25 -17.28 -0.70 -14.83
N PRO A 26 -16.59 -0.98 -15.95
CA PRO A 26 -15.14 -0.88 -15.99
C PRO A 26 -14.68 0.52 -15.62
N VAL A 27 -13.67 0.60 -14.74
CA VAL A 27 -13.01 1.87 -14.42
C VAL A 27 -11.97 2.13 -15.52
N THR A 28 -12.06 3.27 -16.21
CA THR A 28 -11.02 3.69 -17.14
C THR A 28 -9.97 4.51 -16.40
N LEU A 29 -8.71 4.17 -16.60
CA LEU A 29 -7.53 4.81 -16.02
C LEU A 29 -6.68 5.35 -17.17
N THR A 30 -6.69 6.66 -17.35
CA THR A 30 -5.85 7.33 -18.35
C THR A 30 -4.75 8.10 -17.63
N PRO A 31 -3.52 7.56 -17.52
CA PRO A 31 -2.39 8.29 -17.00
C PRO A 31 -2.01 9.41 -17.98
N GLY A 32 -1.67 10.57 -17.43
CA GLY A 32 -1.33 11.75 -18.21
C GLY A 32 -1.02 12.95 -17.32
N THR A 33 -0.85 14.12 -17.93
CA THR A 33 -0.70 15.37 -17.18
C THR A 33 -1.98 15.71 -16.43
N ALA A 34 -1.83 16.06 -15.16
CA ALA A 34 -2.89 16.50 -14.27
C ALA A 34 -2.46 17.79 -13.56
N PHE A 35 -3.43 18.56 -13.10
CA PHE A 35 -3.17 19.76 -12.31
C PHE A 35 -3.69 19.55 -10.89
N THR A 36 -2.84 19.83 -9.93
CA THR A 36 -3.16 19.74 -8.50
C THR A 36 -3.12 21.12 -7.90
N ARG A 37 -4.18 21.52 -7.23
CA ARG A 37 -4.21 22.79 -6.53
C ARG A 37 -3.68 22.66 -5.13
N ILE A 38 -2.60 23.37 -4.83
CA ILE A 38 -2.01 23.42 -3.50
C ILE A 38 -1.95 24.90 -3.06
N GLY A 39 -2.75 25.25 -2.07
CA GLY A 39 -2.97 26.63 -1.71
C GLY A 39 -3.57 27.44 -2.88
N SER A 40 -2.86 28.48 -3.34
CA SER A 40 -3.28 29.31 -4.47
C SER A 40 -2.67 28.91 -5.81
N ARG A 41 -1.85 27.82 -5.86
CA ARG A 41 -1.09 27.43 -7.05
C ARG A 41 -1.66 26.18 -7.69
N ASP A 42 -1.70 26.16 -9.02
CA ASP A 42 -1.95 24.96 -9.82
C ASP A 42 -0.59 24.39 -10.26
N ILE A 43 -0.28 23.20 -9.78
CA ILE A 43 0.99 22.50 -10.04
C ILE A 43 0.72 21.38 -11.03
N ALA A 44 1.44 21.38 -12.14
CA ALA A 44 1.36 20.30 -13.12
C ALA A 44 2.10 19.07 -12.61
N MET A 45 1.38 17.94 -12.55
CA MET A 45 1.91 16.65 -12.10
C MET A 45 1.45 15.54 -13.06
N LEU A 46 1.92 14.31 -12.85
CA LEU A 46 1.26 13.17 -13.45
C LEU A 46 0.07 12.75 -12.59
N GLY A 47 -1.02 12.37 -13.25
CA GLY A 47 -2.24 11.93 -12.59
C GLY A 47 -3.01 10.91 -13.42
N PHE A 48 -4.14 10.48 -12.89
CA PHE A 48 -5.12 9.68 -13.63
C PHE A 48 -6.33 10.54 -13.98
N ASN A 49 -6.78 10.44 -15.23
CA ASN A 49 -7.99 11.11 -15.70
C ASN A 49 -7.96 12.63 -15.45
N GLY A 50 -6.78 13.25 -15.57
CA GLY A 50 -6.59 14.70 -15.42
C GLY A 50 -6.51 15.20 -13.97
N THR A 51 -6.51 14.34 -12.95
CA THR A 51 -6.41 14.71 -11.53
C THR A 51 -5.27 13.99 -10.82
N CYS A 52 -4.66 14.66 -9.83
CA CYS A 52 -3.69 14.09 -8.90
C CYS A 52 -4.00 14.58 -7.47
N PRO A 53 -4.26 13.67 -6.51
CA PRO A 53 -4.45 12.24 -6.71
C PRO A 53 -5.62 11.94 -7.64
N GLY A 54 -5.58 10.76 -8.30
CA GLY A 54 -6.71 10.29 -9.09
C GLY A 54 -7.95 10.05 -8.23
N PRO A 55 -9.17 10.08 -8.81
CA PRO A 55 -10.40 9.85 -8.06
C PRO A 55 -10.38 8.49 -7.35
N GLU A 56 -10.89 8.42 -6.12
CA GLU A 56 -10.97 7.20 -5.34
C GLU A 56 -11.81 6.13 -6.03
N ILE A 57 -11.33 4.89 -6.04
CA ILE A 57 -12.08 3.71 -6.47
C ILE A 57 -12.60 3.01 -5.22
N ARG A 58 -13.91 2.75 -5.14
CA ARG A 58 -14.49 1.92 -4.10
C ARG A 58 -15.03 0.63 -4.70
N GLN A 59 -14.64 -0.50 -4.10
CA GLN A 59 -15.08 -1.84 -4.51
C GLN A 59 -15.46 -2.65 -3.26
N ARG A 60 -16.51 -3.43 -3.35
CA ARG A 60 -16.85 -4.36 -2.27
C ARG A 60 -15.92 -5.56 -2.28
N GLN A 61 -15.62 -6.07 -1.11
CA GLN A 61 -14.89 -7.32 -0.98
C GLN A 61 -15.55 -8.44 -1.80
N ASN A 62 -14.73 -9.21 -2.51
CA ASN A 62 -15.10 -10.31 -3.43
C ASN A 62 -15.76 -9.86 -4.75
N ASP A 63 -15.96 -8.57 -4.98
CA ASP A 63 -16.34 -8.10 -6.32
C ASP A 63 -15.16 -8.28 -7.29
N ILE A 64 -15.49 -8.36 -8.58
CA ILE A 64 -14.48 -8.37 -9.63
C ILE A 64 -14.19 -6.92 -10.03
N LEU A 65 -12.99 -6.45 -9.74
CA LEU A 65 -12.51 -5.20 -10.32
C LEU A 65 -12.24 -5.40 -11.81
N ARG A 66 -12.75 -4.46 -12.60
CA ARG A 66 -12.39 -4.31 -14.02
C ARG A 66 -11.85 -2.91 -14.22
N ALA A 67 -10.60 -2.81 -14.63
CA ALA A 67 -9.98 -1.53 -14.92
C ALA A 67 -9.30 -1.59 -16.29
N ARG A 68 -9.62 -0.65 -17.15
CA ARG A 68 -8.95 -0.46 -18.43
C ARG A 68 -7.97 0.68 -18.29
N VAL A 69 -6.69 0.40 -18.48
CA VAL A 69 -5.65 1.41 -18.58
C VAL A 69 -5.51 1.80 -20.04
N GLU A 70 -5.58 3.08 -20.35
CA GLU A 70 -5.31 3.64 -21.68
C GLU A 70 -4.10 4.57 -21.55
N ASN A 71 -2.96 4.13 -22.08
CA ASN A 71 -1.71 4.87 -21.90
C ASN A 71 -1.69 6.17 -22.72
N GLY A 72 -1.98 7.29 -22.06
CA GLY A 72 -1.90 8.63 -22.62
C GLY A 72 -0.53 9.32 -22.45
N LEU A 73 0.50 8.58 -22.00
CA LEU A 73 1.85 9.09 -21.85
C LEU A 73 2.65 8.88 -23.15
N GLU A 74 3.77 9.58 -23.26
CA GLU A 74 4.74 9.39 -24.36
C GLU A 74 5.62 8.15 -24.16
N ASP A 75 5.66 7.61 -22.93
CA ASP A 75 6.46 6.46 -22.54
C ASP A 75 5.59 5.24 -22.22
N GLY A 76 6.21 4.05 -22.21
CA GLY A 76 5.55 2.83 -21.75
C GLY A 76 5.20 2.91 -20.27
N THR A 77 4.08 2.32 -19.85
CA THR A 77 3.60 2.36 -18.46
C THR A 77 3.05 1.01 -18.01
N LEU A 78 2.83 0.89 -16.70
CA LEU A 78 2.19 -0.23 -16.05
C LEU A 78 1.36 0.27 -14.86
N VAL A 79 0.39 -0.51 -14.41
CA VAL A 79 -0.34 -0.25 -13.18
C VAL A 79 -0.14 -1.41 -12.22
N HIS A 80 0.47 -1.13 -11.07
CA HIS A 80 0.57 -2.08 -9.97
C HIS A 80 -0.55 -1.83 -8.97
N TRP A 81 -1.18 -2.90 -8.51
CA TRP A 81 -2.27 -2.90 -7.53
C TRP A 81 -1.72 -3.26 -6.15
N HIS A 82 -1.05 -2.29 -5.54
CA HIS A 82 -0.30 -2.49 -4.32
C HIS A 82 -1.17 -3.08 -3.20
N GLY A 83 -0.63 -4.09 -2.51
CA GLY A 83 -1.29 -4.75 -1.39
C GLY A 83 -2.46 -5.67 -1.77
N ILE A 84 -2.83 -5.87 -3.03
CA ILE A 84 -3.84 -6.84 -3.45
C ILE A 84 -3.23 -8.22 -3.66
N ARG A 85 -3.95 -9.25 -3.21
CA ARG A 85 -3.68 -10.65 -3.54
C ARG A 85 -4.45 -11.01 -4.81
N LEU A 86 -3.88 -10.65 -5.95
CA LEU A 86 -4.47 -10.80 -7.28
C LEU A 86 -3.76 -11.92 -8.06
N PRO A 87 -4.30 -12.39 -9.20
CA PRO A 87 -3.58 -13.28 -10.09
C PRO A 87 -2.29 -12.63 -10.59
N ASN A 88 -1.19 -13.38 -10.60
CA ASN A 88 0.16 -12.88 -10.92
C ASN A 88 0.22 -12.10 -12.24
N ALA A 89 -0.50 -12.53 -13.30
CA ALA A 89 -0.56 -11.82 -14.58
C ALA A 89 -1.21 -10.41 -14.49
N MET A 90 -1.81 -10.03 -13.36
CA MET A 90 -2.44 -8.74 -13.13
C MET A 90 -1.62 -7.83 -12.20
N ASP A 91 -0.42 -8.25 -11.79
CA ASP A 91 0.39 -7.56 -10.80
C ASP A 91 1.07 -6.28 -11.32
N GLY A 92 1.26 -6.17 -12.64
CA GLY A 92 1.80 -4.96 -13.25
C GLY A 92 3.30 -4.76 -13.01
N VAL A 93 4.09 -5.83 -13.04
CA VAL A 93 5.56 -5.78 -12.92
C VAL A 93 6.21 -6.18 -14.23
N ASN A 94 6.99 -5.25 -14.81
CA ASN A 94 7.76 -5.54 -16.02
C ASN A 94 8.73 -6.70 -15.80
N VAL A 95 8.92 -7.52 -16.83
CA VAL A 95 9.80 -8.69 -16.86
C VAL A 95 9.27 -9.90 -16.07
N LEU A 96 8.55 -9.68 -14.95
CA LEU A 96 8.02 -10.78 -14.13
C LEU A 96 6.60 -11.20 -14.49
N THR A 97 5.70 -10.24 -14.74
CA THR A 97 4.25 -10.52 -14.84
C THR A 97 3.61 -10.04 -16.13
N GLN A 98 4.07 -8.97 -16.72
CA GLN A 98 3.54 -8.45 -17.99
C GLN A 98 4.53 -7.51 -18.68
N ASP A 99 4.32 -7.32 -19.98
CA ASP A 99 5.01 -6.30 -20.77
C ASP A 99 4.44 -4.90 -20.49
N VAL A 100 5.24 -3.87 -20.76
CA VAL A 100 4.80 -2.48 -20.62
C VAL A 100 3.67 -2.16 -21.63
N ILE A 101 2.72 -1.36 -21.18
CA ILE A 101 1.67 -0.81 -22.06
C ILE A 101 2.31 0.36 -22.81
N ILE A 102 2.53 0.19 -24.13
CA ILE A 102 3.16 1.23 -24.95
C ILE A 102 2.22 2.43 -25.18
N PRO A 103 2.74 3.61 -25.57
CA PRO A 103 1.93 4.79 -25.84
C PRO A 103 0.75 4.52 -26.78
N ASN A 104 -0.42 5.08 -26.44
CA ASN A 104 -1.68 4.94 -27.18
C ASN A 104 -2.26 3.51 -27.23
N GLU A 105 -1.69 2.57 -26.45
CA GLU A 105 -2.28 1.25 -26.25
C GLU A 105 -2.98 1.14 -24.89
N GLY A 106 -3.76 0.07 -24.73
CA GLY A 106 -4.50 -0.20 -23.49
C GLY A 106 -4.29 -1.61 -22.98
N TYR A 107 -4.48 -1.77 -21.67
CA TYR A 107 -4.47 -3.07 -21.00
C TYR A 107 -5.68 -3.20 -20.08
N GLU A 108 -6.31 -4.38 -20.04
CA GLU A 108 -7.46 -4.65 -19.17
C GLU A 108 -7.02 -5.49 -17.97
N TYR A 109 -7.12 -4.90 -16.80
CA TYR A 109 -6.96 -5.59 -15.52
C TYR A 109 -8.32 -6.13 -15.07
N ARG A 110 -8.36 -7.42 -14.72
CA ARG A 110 -9.57 -8.07 -14.26
C ARG A 110 -9.24 -9.11 -13.20
N PHE A 111 -9.63 -8.84 -11.95
CA PHE A 111 -9.35 -9.73 -10.83
C PHE A 111 -10.38 -9.58 -9.71
N PRO A 112 -10.61 -10.64 -8.89
CA PRO A 112 -11.43 -10.52 -7.69
C PRO A 112 -10.68 -9.70 -6.65
N VAL A 113 -11.37 -8.76 -5.99
CA VAL A 113 -10.85 -8.03 -4.85
C VAL A 113 -11.07 -8.87 -3.60
N SER A 114 -10.36 -10.03 -3.54
CA SER A 114 -10.54 -11.07 -2.54
C SER A 114 -9.52 -11.00 -1.40
N GLY A 115 -9.85 -11.61 -0.27
CA GLY A 115 -8.90 -11.92 0.81
C GLY A 115 -8.60 -10.82 1.82
N SER A 116 -9.20 -9.62 1.72
CA SER A 116 -8.96 -8.54 2.69
C SER A 116 -10.19 -7.71 2.91
N ARG A 117 -10.50 -7.46 4.18
CA ARG A 117 -11.69 -6.70 4.60
C ARG A 117 -11.46 -5.21 4.77
N CYS A 118 -10.22 -4.77 4.85
CA CYS A 118 -9.84 -3.36 4.95
C CYS A 118 -8.66 -3.12 4.04
N ARG A 119 -8.80 -2.40 2.94
CA ARG A 119 -7.64 -2.02 2.13
C ARG A 119 -7.77 -0.61 1.63
N ASN A 120 -6.77 0.16 1.96
CA ASN A 120 -6.46 1.41 1.31
C ASN A 120 -5.33 1.10 0.34
N LEU A 121 -5.66 0.92 -0.93
CA LEU A 121 -4.71 0.45 -1.91
C LEU A 121 -4.30 1.57 -2.83
N LEU A 122 -3.05 1.54 -3.13
CA LEU A 122 -2.41 2.47 -4.00
C LEU A 122 -2.32 1.85 -5.39
N VAL A 123 -2.92 2.49 -6.36
CA VAL A 123 -2.65 2.21 -7.77
C VAL A 123 -1.51 3.12 -8.16
N SER A 124 -0.32 2.57 -8.34
CA SER A 124 0.84 3.33 -8.80
C SER A 124 1.23 2.90 -10.20
N LEU A 125 1.86 3.78 -10.94
CA LEU A 125 2.52 3.45 -12.19
C LEU A 125 3.93 2.96 -11.87
N PRO A 126 4.27 1.68 -12.05
CA PRO A 126 5.65 1.23 -11.95
C PRO A 126 6.45 1.73 -13.15
N LEU A 127 7.73 1.82 -12.95
CA LEU A 127 8.63 2.59 -13.77
C LEU A 127 9.42 1.79 -14.80
N PRO A 128 9.54 2.34 -15.98
CA PRO A 128 10.83 2.78 -16.50
C PRO A 128 11.17 4.22 -16.10
N PHE A 129 10.31 4.90 -15.34
CA PHE A 129 10.26 6.34 -15.14
C PHE A 129 11.29 6.94 -14.18
N LEU A 130 11.87 6.18 -13.24
CA LEU A 130 12.88 6.72 -12.34
C LEU A 130 14.15 7.17 -13.09
N ARG A 131 14.43 6.58 -14.25
CA ARG A 131 15.52 7.09 -15.12
C ARG A 131 15.15 8.36 -15.87
N THR A 132 13.86 8.70 -15.97
CA THR A 132 13.36 9.88 -16.71
C THR A 132 12.87 11.00 -15.80
N GLY A 133 12.98 10.86 -14.47
CA GLY A 133 12.62 11.91 -13.52
C GLY A 133 11.12 12.21 -13.39
N ARG A 134 10.24 11.33 -13.86
CA ARG A 134 8.78 11.60 -13.81
C ARG A 134 8.14 11.05 -12.54
N PRO A 135 7.27 11.83 -11.84
CA PRO A 135 6.64 11.40 -10.62
C PRO A 135 5.63 10.28 -10.84
N ARG A 136 5.40 9.49 -9.81
CA ARG A 136 4.29 8.53 -9.80
C ARG A 136 2.95 9.26 -9.74
N THR A 137 1.96 8.67 -10.40
CA THR A 137 0.58 9.02 -10.14
C THR A 137 -0.05 7.95 -9.24
N VAL A 138 -0.92 8.40 -8.36
CA VAL A 138 -1.55 7.54 -7.36
C VAL A 138 -3.06 7.72 -7.37
N ARG A 139 -3.74 6.60 -7.09
CA ARG A 139 -5.19 6.59 -6.95
C ARG A 139 -5.57 5.62 -5.82
N PRO A 140 -6.30 6.07 -4.80
CA PRO A 140 -6.74 5.18 -3.74
C PRO A 140 -7.74 4.16 -4.28
N LEU A 141 -7.57 2.90 -3.87
CA LEU A 141 -8.56 1.85 -4.05
C LEU A 141 -9.00 1.37 -2.68
N ILE A 142 -10.23 1.68 -2.31
CA ILE A 142 -10.82 1.29 -1.04
C ILE A 142 -11.62 0.00 -1.23
N VAL A 143 -11.28 -1.03 -0.49
CA VAL A 143 -12.06 -2.27 -0.43
C VAL A 143 -13.01 -2.18 0.75
N GLU A 144 -14.30 -2.12 0.46
CA GLU A 144 -15.35 -2.00 1.47
C GLU A 144 -15.62 -3.36 2.10
N GLU A 145 -15.66 -3.38 3.43
CA GLU A 145 -16.02 -4.56 4.21
C GLU A 145 -17.50 -4.93 3.99
N PRO A 146 -17.86 -6.24 4.06
CA PRO A 146 -19.26 -6.66 4.04
C PRO A 146 -20.08 -6.10 5.22
N ALA A 147 -19.42 -5.85 6.34
CA ALA A 147 -19.96 -5.19 7.51
C ALA A 147 -19.00 -4.05 7.91
N PRO A 148 -19.19 -2.85 7.37
CA PRO A 148 -18.33 -1.71 7.68
C PRO A 148 -18.47 -1.30 9.15
N PRO A 149 -17.43 -0.71 9.74
CA PRO A 149 -17.53 -0.16 11.09
C PRO A 149 -18.58 0.95 11.14
N ASP A 150 -19.23 1.09 12.30
CA ASP A 150 -20.20 2.15 12.53
C ASP A 150 -19.47 3.48 12.76
N VAL A 151 -19.21 4.21 11.69
CA VAL A 151 -18.58 5.54 11.69
C VAL A 151 -19.48 6.56 11.01
N ASP A 152 -19.34 7.83 11.38
CA ASP A 152 -20.08 8.93 10.78
C ASP A 152 -19.48 9.37 9.45
N GLN A 153 -18.15 9.26 9.33
CA GLN A 153 -17.41 9.55 8.11
C GLN A 153 -16.26 8.55 7.94
N ASP A 154 -15.97 8.19 6.69
CA ASP A 154 -14.82 7.40 6.26
C ASP A 154 -13.96 8.30 5.35
N ILE A 155 -12.89 8.85 5.91
CA ILE A 155 -12.06 9.90 5.32
C ILE A 155 -10.74 9.31 4.87
N THR A 156 -10.40 9.49 3.60
CA THR A 156 -9.10 9.14 3.05
C THR A 156 -8.16 10.35 3.13
N ALA A 157 -6.99 10.14 3.72
CA ALA A 157 -5.91 11.12 3.86
C ALA A 157 -4.67 10.63 3.12
N ILE A 158 -4.32 11.29 2.03
CA ILE A 158 -3.19 10.94 1.16
C ILE A 158 -2.06 11.93 1.40
N LEU A 159 -0.93 11.43 1.88
CA LEU A 159 0.26 12.24 2.15
C LEU A 159 1.01 12.52 0.85
N PHE A 160 1.47 13.74 0.67
CA PHE A 160 2.29 14.14 -0.47
C PHE A 160 3.58 14.80 -0.01
N ASP A 161 4.63 14.48 -0.72
CA ASP A 161 5.95 15.08 -0.62
C ASP A 161 6.37 15.53 -2.01
N ILE A 162 6.37 16.83 -2.25
CA ILE A 162 6.52 17.42 -3.57
C ILE A 162 7.79 18.28 -3.56
N ARG A 163 8.69 18.03 -4.52
CA ARG A 163 9.82 18.93 -4.76
C ARG A 163 9.41 19.94 -5.83
N LEU A 164 9.42 21.21 -5.44
CA LEU A 164 9.18 22.33 -6.32
C LEU A 164 10.50 22.98 -6.71
N ASP A 165 10.59 23.42 -7.98
CA ASP A 165 11.68 24.24 -8.49
C ASP A 165 11.56 25.72 -8.04
N ASP A 166 12.52 26.55 -8.44
CA ASP A 166 12.55 27.97 -8.09
C ASP A 166 11.37 28.77 -8.68
N THR A 167 10.65 28.22 -9.67
CA THR A 167 9.43 28.83 -10.23
C THR A 167 8.16 28.40 -9.48
N GLY A 168 8.30 27.42 -8.57
CA GLY A 168 7.21 26.82 -7.81
C GLY A 168 6.40 25.79 -8.61
N GLN A 169 6.97 25.26 -9.69
CA GLN A 169 6.42 24.11 -10.41
C GLN A 169 7.07 22.82 -9.93
N PHE A 170 6.46 21.70 -10.28
CA PHE A 170 6.99 20.38 -9.93
C PHE A 170 8.38 20.20 -10.58
N ASP A 171 9.41 20.00 -9.74
CA ASP A 171 10.74 19.65 -10.20
C ASP A 171 10.78 18.20 -10.70
N MET A 172 11.06 18.01 -11.97
CA MET A 172 11.12 16.71 -12.64
C MET A 172 12.52 16.08 -12.59
N GLU A 173 13.53 16.82 -12.16
CA GLU A 173 14.91 16.37 -12.19
C GLU A 173 15.25 15.50 -10.99
N PHE A 174 16.05 14.47 -11.23
CA PHE A 174 16.65 13.62 -10.22
C PHE A 174 18.17 13.76 -10.34
N ASP A 175 18.81 14.01 -9.23
CA ASP A 175 20.27 13.99 -9.16
C ASP A 175 20.80 12.66 -8.60
N ARG A 176 22.13 12.49 -8.62
CA ARG A 176 22.73 11.27 -8.08
C ARG A 176 22.47 11.09 -6.58
N ALA A 177 22.37 12.18 -5.81
CA ALA A 177 22.12 12.12 -4.39
C ALA A 177 20.72 11.53 -4.10
N ASP A 178 19.71 11.85 -4.92
CA ASP A 178 18.37 11.26 -4.80
C ASP A 178 18.40 9.73 -4.85
N PHE A 179 19.29 9.15 -5.65
CA PHE A 179 19.37 7.69 -5.79
C PHE A 179 20.17 7.01 -4.70
N ILE A 180 21.18 7.64 -4.13
CA ILE A 180 22.15 6.98 -3.25
C ILE A 180 22.05 7.40 -1.77
N THR A 181 21.07 8.24 -1.39
CA THR A 181 20.85 8.69 0.00
C THR A 181 19.46 8.28 0.50
N ALA A 182 18.79 9.11 1.27
CA ALA A 182 17.44 8.87 1.79
C ALA A 182 16.33 8.93 0.72
N GLY A 183 16.69 9.06 -0.54
CA GLY A 183 15.77 9.22 -1.65
C GLY A 183 15.50 10.68 -1.99
N ARG A 184 14.58 10.89 -2.94
CA ARG A 184 14.17 12.21 -3.40
C ARG A 184 13.14 12.82 -2.45
N LEU A 185 13.60 13.69 -1.57
CA LEU A 185 12.75 14.41 -0.63
C LEU A 185 12.28 15.75 -1.21
N GLY A 186 11.01 16.06 -1.00
CA GLY A 186 10.40 17.31 -1.40
C GLY A 186 10.65 18.46 -0.42
N ASN A 187 10.32 19.66 -0.87
CA ASN A 187 10.33 20.90 -0.08
C ASN A 187 8.91 21.42 0.22
N LEU A 188 7.89 20.67 -0.19
CA LEU A 188 6.49 20.93 0.12
C LEU A 188 5.82 19.61 0.53
N MET A 189 5.39 19.52 1.79
CA MET A 189 4.60 18.41 2.30
C MET A 189 3.16 18.85 2.47
N THR A 190 2.20 17.99 2.12
CA THR A 190 0.77 18.28 2.27
C THR A 190 -0.04 16.99 2.35
N THR A 191 -1.32 17.10 2.74
CA THR A 191 -2.27 16.00 2.77
C THR A 191 -3.49 16.33 1.93
N PHE A 192 -3.89 15.42 1.03
CA PHE A 192 -5.18 15.49 0.36
C PHE A 192 -6.20 14.69 1.15
N LEU A 193 -7.26 15.35 1.57
CA LEU A 193 -8.34 14.78 2.36
C LEU A 193 -9.59 14.61 1.50
N SER A 194 -10.27 13.46 1.60
CA SER A 194 -11.58 13.28 0.92
C SER A 194 -12.69 14.10 1.57
N SER A 195 -12.49 14.57 2.81
CA SER A 195 -13.33 15.55 3.51
C SER A 195 -12.46 16.39 4.42
N GLU A 196 -12.62 17.71 4.35
CA GLU A 196 -11.92 18.69 5.19
C GLU A 196 -12.81 19.23 6.34
N GLN A 197 -13.95 18.61 6.57
CA GLN A 197 -14.91 19.04 7.58
C GLN A 197 -15.45 17.87 8.38
N ALA A 198 -15.58 18.07 9.69
CA ALA A 198 -16.24 17.17 10.62
C ALA A 198 -16.96 17.94 11.72
N ARG A 199 -17.79 17.26 12.48
CA ARG A 199 -18.41 17.82 13.67
C ARG A 199 -17.69 17.37 14.93
N LEU A 200 -17.59 18.22 15.90
CA LEU A 200 -17.16 17.80 17.24
C LEU A 200 -18.03 16.62 17.72
N GLY A 201 -17.41 15.52 18.13
CA GLY A 201 -18.09 14.29 18.52
C GLY A 201 -18.44 13.34 17.37
N ASP A 202 -18.08 13.64 16.12
CA ASP A 202 -18.17 12.66 15.05
C ASP A 202 -17.23 11.48 15.35
N HIS A 203 -17.69 10.27 15.08
CA HIS A 203 -16.90 9.04 15.10
C HIS A 203 -16.43 8.77 13.67
N ILE A 204 -15.13 8.95 13.41
CA ILE A 204 -14.60 8.88 12.07
C ILE A 204 -13.65 7.70 11.87
N ARG A 205 -13.59 7.19 10.64
CA ARG A 205 -12.46 6.40 10.16
C ARG A 205 -11.56 7.31 9.32
N LEU A 206 -10.32 7.44 9.71
CA LEU A 206 -9.29 8.14 8.94
C LEU A 206 -8.34 7.11 8.34
N ARG A 207 -8.24 7.10 7.00
CA ARG A 207 -7.37 6.21 6.24
C ARG A 207 -6.14 6.98 5.80
N LEU A 208 -5.05 6.80 6.51
CA LEU A 208 -3.79 7.47 6.24
C LEU A 208 -2.95 6.64 5.26
N ILE A 209 -2.59 7.22 4.11
CA ILE A 209 -1.88 6.57 3.02
C ILE A 209 -0.62 7.36 2.70
N ASN A 210 0.54 6.70 2.69
CA ASN A 210 1.79 7.27 2.23
C ASN A 210 2.16 6.76 0.82
N PRO A 211 1.80 7.46 -0.25
CA PRO A 211 2.17 7.09 -1.61
C PRO A 211 3.48 7.71 -2.09
N THR A 212 4.18 8.44 -1.25
CA THR A 212 5.37 9.17 -1.68
C THR A 212 6.47 8.24 -2.17
N PRO A 213 7.33 8.70 -3.09
CA PRO A 213 8.40 7.86 -3.59
C PRO A 213 9.35 7.40 -2.49
N ASP A 214 9.78 8.30 -1.61
CA ASP A 214 10.91 8.04 -0.73
C ASP A 214 10.71 8.52 0.72
N ARG A 215 9.81 9.51 0.97
CA ARG A 215 9.67 10.09 2.31
C ARG A 215 9.01 9.14 3.30
N ILE A 216 9.70 8.91 4.41
CA ILE A 216 9.13 8.32 5.61
C ILE A 216 8.54 9.46 6.43
N PHE A 217 7.24 9.41 6.73
CA PHE A 217 6.58 10.37 7.59
C PHE A 217 6.57 9.91 9.05
N GLU A 218 6.74 10.87 9.97
CA GLU A 218 6.46 10.70 11.39
C GLU A 218 5.36 11.69 11.80
N ILE A 219 4.13 11.20 11.91
CA ILE A 219 2.93 12.03 12.02
C ILE A 219 2.34 11.96 13.43
N ARG A 220 2.05 13.15 13.98
CA ARG A 220 1.13 13.33 15.10
C ARG A 220 -0.19 13.90 14.59
N ILE A 221 -1.29 13.42 15.16
CA ILE A 221 -2.63 13.90 14.83
C ILE A 221 -3.25 14.51 16.08
N ASP A 222 -3.45 15.82 16.06
CA ASP A 222 -4.17 16.53 17.12
C ASP A 222 -5.68 16.49 16.85
N GLY A 223 -6.53 16.66 17.85
CA GLY A 223 -7.99 16.74 17.72
C GLY A 223 -8.72 15.41 17.54
N LEU A 224 -8.01 14.27 17.66
CA LEU A 224 -8.59 12.93 17.65
C LEU A 224 -8.29 12.17 18.94
N THR A 225 -9.26 11.41 19.41
CA THR A 225 -9.10 10.43 20.48
C THR A 225 -9.57 9.07 20.01
N GLY A 226 -8.66 8.09 19.90
CA GLY A 226 -8.99 6.78 19.36
C GLY A 226 -7.78 5.89 19.15
N PHE A 227 -7.87 5.00 18.16
CA PHE A 227 -6.91 3.92 17.98
C PHE A 227 -6.59 3.67 16.50
N CYS A 228 -5.37 3.22 16.23
CA CYS A 228 -5.07 2.50 15.00
C CYS A 228 -5.79 1.15 15.04
N VAL A 229 -6.49 0.81 13.97
CA VAL A 229 -7.30 -0.41 13.85
C VAL A 229 -6.81 -1.36 12.77
N ALA A 230 -5.99 -0.86 11.83
CA ALA A 230 -5.36 -1.69 10.79
C ALA A 230 -4.03 -1.08 10.32
N TYR A 231 -3.09 -1.94 9.95
CA TYR A 231 -1.87 -1.61 9.22
C TYR A 231 -1.89 -2.28 7.86
N ASP A 232 -1.54 -1.54 6.81
CA ASP A 232 -1.52 -2.01 5.41
C ASP A 232 -2.82 -2.74 5.00
N GLY A 233 -3.96 -2.26 5.53
CA GLY A 233 -5.27 -2.86 5.33
C GLY A 233 -5.49 -4.18 6.07
N MET A 234 -4.60 -4.56 6.99
CA MET A 234 -4.74 -5.73 7.84
C MET A 234 -5.20 -5.32 9.24
N PRO A 235 -6.42 -5.75 9.66
CA PRO A 235 -6.94 -5.47 10.99
C PRO A 235 -5.98 -5.89 12.09
N LEU A 236 -5.81 -5.04 13.08
CA LEU A 236 -5.02 -5.32 14.26
C LEU A 236 -5.84 -6.19 15.23
N PRO A 237 -5.23 -7.25 15.81
CA PRO A 237 -5.92 -8.06 16.82
C PRO A 237 -6.17 -7.28 18.11
N GLU A 238 -5.29 -6.34 18.41
CA GLU A 238 -5.36 -5.42 19.54
C GLU A 238 -5.25 -3.98 19.03
N LEU A 239 -6.05 -3.09 19.61
CA LEU A 239 -6.05 -1.67 19.25
C LEU A 239 -4.79 -1.00 19.74
N VAL A 240 -4.16 -0.20 18.88
CA VAL A 240 -2.97 0.57 19.21
C VAL A 240 -3.36 2.03 19.41
N SER A 241 -3.05 2.59 20.59
CA SER A 241 -3.35 3.99 20.90
C SER A 241 -2.65 4.94 19.90
N LEU A 242 -3.32 6.05 19.58
CA LEU A 242 -2.72 7.11 18.78
C LEU A 242 -1.51 7.70 19.49
N GLY A 243 -0.40 7.78 18.78
CA GLY A 243 0.86 8.38 19.18
C GLY A 243 1.53 9.02 17.98
N ASN A 244 2.85 9.08 17.97
CA ASN A 244 3.59 9.39 16.74
C ASN A 244 3.52 8.18 15.80
N LEU A 245 2.93 8.38 14.62
CA LEU A 245 2.72 7.36 13.61
C LEU A 245 3.85 7.44 12.58
N LYS A 246 4.58 6.34 12.41
CA LYS A 246 5.62 6.26 11.37
C LYS A 246 5.08 5.51 10.17
N LEU A 247 5.16 6.13 8.99
CA LEU A 247 4.72 5.55 7.72
C LEU A 247 5.84 5.64 6.69
N ALA A 248 6.39 4.49 6.32
CA ALA A 248 7.25 4.37 5.14
C ALA A 248 6.43 4.51 3.84
N PRO A 249 7.09 4.76 2.69
CA PRO A 249 6.45 4.68 1.38
C PRO A 249 5.65 3.39 1.22
N ALA A 250 4.43 3.50 0.70
CA ALA A 250 3.41 2.46 0.54
C ALA A 250 2.74 1.93 1.81
N GLN A 251 3.16 2.30 2.99
CA GLN A 251 2.45 1.94 4.21
C GLN A 251 1.14 2.71 4.37
N ARG A 252 0.16 2.07 5.00
CA ARG A 252 -1.16 2.63 5.30
C ARG A 252 -1.53 2.32 6.73
N ILE A 253 -2.23 3.27 7.36
CA ILE A 253 -2.78 3.12 8.72
C ILE A 253 -4.25 3.50 8.69
N ASP A 254 -5.12 2.64 9.20
CA ASP A 254 -6.51 2.99 9.46
C ASP A 254 -6.67 3.32 10.94
N ILE A 255 -7.34 4.42 11.19
CA ILE A 255 -7.64 4.96 12.51
C ILE A 255 -9.15 5.03 12.65
N ILE A 256 -9.68 4.62 13.79
CA ILE A 256 -11.04 4.94 14.22
C ILE A 256 -10.95 5.78 15.47
N ALA A 257 -11.56 6.95 15.45
CA ALA A 257 -11.44 7.94 16.51
C ALA A 257 -12.65 8.85 16.62
N ASP A 258 -12.83 9.42 17.81
CA ASP A 258 -13.77 10.53 18.05
C ASP A 258 -13.09 11.87 17.78
N VAL A 259 -13.78 12.75 17.10
CA VAL A 259 -13.33 14.12 16.85
C VAL A 259 -13.53 14.94 18.11
N THR A 260 -12.44 15.41 18.72
CA THR A 260 -12.40 16.16 19.99
C THR A 260 -11.99 17.63 19.82
N GLY A 261 -11.65 18.03 18.59
CA GLY A 261 -11.23 19.38 18.20
C GLY A 261 -10.98 19.45 16.71
N ASP A 262 -10.47 20.57 16.22
CA ASP A 262 -9.93 20.63 14.86
C ASP A 262 -8.84 19.57 14.69
N VAL A 263 -8.96 18.74 13.66
CA VAL A 263 -8.04 17.65 13.41
C VAL A 263 -6.88 18.18 12.59
N ILE A 264 -5.68 18.16 13.15
CA ILE A 264 -4.47 18.67 12.48
C ILE A 264 -3.45 17.54 12.38
N LEU A 265 -3.04 17.25 11.15
CA LEU A 265 -1.93 16.32 10.85
C LEU A 265 -0.62 17.10 10.84
N ARG A 266 0.35 16.68 11.63
CA ARG A 266 1.67 17.33 11.73
C ARG A 266 2.79 16.34 11.49
N GLU A 267 3.71 16.69 10.58
CA GLU A 267 5.02 16.03 10.50
C GLU A 267 5.87 16.45 11.70
N THR A 268 6.46 15.49 12.40
CA THR A 268 7.22 15.76 13.63
C THR A 268 8.73 15.83 13.41
N VAL A 269 9.22 15.48 12.24
CA VAL A 269 10.64 15.51 11.85
C VAL A 269 10.82 16.35 10.58
N PRO A 270 11.68 17.37 10.56
CA PRO A 270 12.53 17.88 11.65
C PRO A 270 11.74 18.59 12.76
N SER A 271 12.36 18.74 13.92
CA SER A 271 11.75 19.30 15.12
C SER A 271 11.05 20.65 14.86
N GLY A 272 9.77 20.73 15.21
CA GLY A 272 8.96 21.95 15.05
C GLY A 272 7.52 21.66 14.60
N GLY A 273 7.31 20.53 13.96
CA GLY A 273 5.99 20.05 13.53
C GLY A 273 5.41 20.90 12.39
N GLU A 274 5.70 20.51 11.16
CA GLU A 274 5.06 21.11 9.97
C GLU A 274 3.63 20.62 9.84
N GLU A 275 2.69 21.54 9.64
CA GLU A 275 1.30 21.20 9.40
C GLU A 275 1.11 20.71 7.97
N LEU A 276 0.62 19.47 7.83
CA LEU A 276 0.38 18.83 6.56
C LEU A 276 -1.03 19.08 6.02
N GLY A 277 -1.97 19.40 6.88
CA GLY A 277 -3.39 19.61 6.58
C GLY A 277 -4.28 19.26 7.75
N GLY A 278 -5.60 19.49 7.60
CA GLY A 278 -6.52 19.27 8.70
C GLY A 278 -7.99 19.16 8.29
N ILE A 279 -8.80 18.74 9.26
CA ILE A 279 -10.25 18.63 9.16
C ILE A 279 -10.84 19.62 10.16
N MET A 280 -11.52 20.65 9.66
CA MET A 280 -12.04 21.73 10.46
C MET A 280 -13.43 21.42 11.01
N LEU A 281 -13.72 21.89 12.21
CA LEU A 281 -15.04 21.71 12.81
C LEU A 281 -16.10 22.57 12.11
N ASN A 282 -17.22 21.95 11.73
CA ASN A 282 -18.38 22.61 11.13
C ASN A 282 -19.68 22.41 11.92
N GLY A 283 -19.57 22.04 13.19
CA GLY A 283 -20.71 21.81 14.08
C GLY A 283 -20.35 20.86 15.22
N GLN A 284 -21.39 20.37 15.90
CA GLN A 284 -21.22 19.41 16.99
C GLN A 284 -22.34 18.38 16.99
N ARG A 285 -22.06 17.22 17.58
CA ARG A 285 -23.03 16.17 17.90
C ARG A 285 -22.69 15.52 19.24
N GLN A 286 -23.58 14.71 19.73
CA GLN A 286 -23.35 13.94 20.95
C GLN A 286 -22.26 12.86 20.67
N ILE A 287 -21.23 12.83 21.52
CA ILE A 287 -20.20 11.79 21.48
C ILE A 287 -20.83 10.41 21.75
N ARG A 288 -20.43 9.42 20.97
CA ARG A 288 -20.89 8.03 21.16
C ARG A 288 -20.31 7.47 22.46
N SER A 289 -21.11 6.68 23.14
CA SER A 289 -20.65 5.97 24.34
C SER A 289 -20.12 4.57 24.06
N ALA A 290 -20.34 4.05 22.83
CA ALA A 290 -19.86 2.72 22.46
C ALA A 290 -18.33 2.73 22.29
N PRO A 291 -17.60 1.75 22.86
CA PRO A 291 -16.16 1.68 22.69
C PRO A 291 -15.81 1.32 21.25
N ILE A 292 -14.64 1.80 20.78
CA ILE A 292 -14.05 1.38 19.53
C ILE A 292 -13.68 -0.10 19.63
N ALA A 293 -14.14 -0.90 18.66
CA ALA A 293 -13.85 -2.33 18.62
C ALA A 293 -12.82 -2.65 17.53
N PRO A 294 -12.01 -3.71 17.69
CA PRO A 294 -11.17 -4.22 16.61
C PRO A 294 -11.99 -4.56 15.37
N LEU A 295 -11.41 -4.32 14.20
CA LEU A 295 -12.04 -4.74 12.94
C LEU A 295 -11.99 -6.27 12.79
N PRO A 296 -12.96 -6.88 12.11
CA PRO A 296 -12.92 -8.31 11.84
C PRO A 296 -11.63 -8.72 11.09
N ALA A 297 -10.98 -9.78 11.54
CA ALA A 297 -9.74 -10.27 10.93
C ALA A 297 -9.91 -10.65 9.46
N ASN A 298 -8.88 -10.42 8.66
CA ASN A 298 -8.79 -10.91 7.29
C ASN A 298 -8.48 -12.41 7.26
N LEU A 299 -9.03 -13.10 6.26
CA LEU A 299 -8.74 -14.53 6.04
C LEU A 299 -7.39 -14.63 5.29
N VAL A 300 -6.31 -14.65 6.03
CA VAL A 300 -4.95 -14.91 5.53
C VAL A 300 -4.47 -16.22 6.14
N PRO A 301 -3.86 -17.14 5.35
CA PRO A 301 -3.35 -18.39 5.88
C PRO A 301 -2.35 -18.15 7.02
N ALA A 302 -2.56 -18.83 8.14
CA ALA A 302 -1.62 -18.80 9.26
C ALA A 302 -0.39 -19.65 8.89
N PRO A 303 0.85 -19.18 9.14
CA PRO A 303 2.04 -19.95 8.90
C PRO A 303 2.08 -21.21 9.78
N GLY A 304 2.33 -22.36 9.14
CA GLY A 304 2.66 -23.62 9.80
C GLY A 304 4.17 -23.72 10.09
N GLU A 305 4.75 -24.90 9.88
CA GLU A 305 6.19 -25.14 9.96
C GLU A 305 6.91 -24.35 8.85
N ILE A 306 8.00 -23.67 9.20
CA ILE A 306 8.85 -22.95 8.24
C ILE A 306 9.65 -23.97 7.43
N THR A 307 9.39 -24.03 6.13
CA THR A 307 10.04 -24.99 5.22
C THR A 307 11.34 -24.46 4.64
N GLN A 308 11.47 -23.14 4.50
CA GLN A 308 12.65 -22.48 3.95
C GLN A 308 12.92 -21.17 4.68
N THR A 309 14.22 -20.85 4.83
CA THR A 309 14.68 -19.55 5.36
C THR A 309 15.69 -18.95 4.39
N ALA A 310 15.61 -17.64 4.16
CA ALA A 310 16.56 -16.89 3.37
C ALA A 310 17.02 -15.62 4.10
N ASP A 311 18.28 -15.25 3.87
CA ASP A 311 18.82 -13.95 4.27
C ASP A 311 18.71 -12.95 3.12
N LEU A 312 18.31 -11.73 3.44
CA LEU A 312 18.26 -10.60 2.52
C LEU A 312 19.11 -9.46 3.07
N PHE A 313 20.35 -9.37 2.61
CA PHE A 313 21.26 -8.29 2.97
C PHE A 313 20.97 -7.07 2.09
N MET A 314 20.66 -5.94 2.72
CA MET A 314 20.50 -4.65 2.08
C MET A 314 21.85 -3.94 2.07
N GLN A 315 22.31 -3.52 0.90
CA GLN A 315 23.67 -3.04 0.70
C GLN A 315 23.67 -1.83 -0.23
N GLY A 316 24.69 -0.98 -0.12
CA GLY A 316 24.90 0.15 -1.01
C GLY A 316 24.57 1.51 -0.40
N GLY A 317 24.35 2.49 -1.28
CA GLY A 317 24.10 3.88 -0.92
C GLY A 317 25.35 4.70 -0.57
N ALA A 318 25.17 6.00 -0.36
CA ALA A 318 26.22 6.90 0.11
C ALA A 318 26.52 6.62 1.59
N GLY A 319 27.78 6.47 1.95
CA GLY A 319 28.19 6.18 3.33
C GLY A 319 28.69 4.79 3.58
N GLY A 320 28.45 3.84 2.67
CA GLY A 320 28.91 2.44 2.76
C GLY A 320 28.39 1.72 4.00
N GLY A 321 28.25 0.41 3.90
CA GLY A 321 28.06 -0.49 5.03
C GLY A 321 29.32 -1.35 5.24
N ALA A 322 29.29 -2.31 6.15
CA ALA A 322 30.39 -3.25 6.39
C ALA A 322 30.77 -4.04 5.13
N HIS A 323 29.85 -4.15 4.18
CA HIS A 323 30.07 -4.87 2.91
C HIS A 323 30.52 -3.98 1.74
N GLY A 324 30.77 -2.67 1.97
CA GLY A 324 31.36 -1.74 1.00
C GLY A 324 30.42 -1.28 -0.11
N GLY A 325 30.47 0.01 -0.42
CA GLY A 325 29.53 0.61 -1.34
C GLY A 325 29.71 0.19 -2.80
N PHE A 326 28.68 -0.34 -3.41
CA PHE A 326 28.55 -0.53 -4.85
C PHE A 326 28.28 0.81 -5.59
N GLY A 327 28.15 1.92 -4.88
CA GLY A 327 27.73 3.20 -5.45
C GLY A 327 26.30 3.22 -5.98
N GLY A 328 25.56 2.14 -5.77
CA GLY A 328 24.14 1.91 -6.03
C GLY A 328 23.58 1.02 -4.95
N TRP A 329 22.33 0.54 -5.12
CA TRP A 329 21.65 -0.34 -4.16
C TRP A 329 21.66 -1.79 -4.62
N ALA A 330 21.73 -2.73 -3.67
CA ALA A 330 21.76 -4.16 -3.95
C ALA A 330 21.06 -4.98 -2.86
N PHE A 331 20.55 -6.14 -3.23
CA PHE A 331 20.25 -7.25 -2.34
C PHE A 331 21.22 -8.38 -2.59
N ASN A 332 21.87 -8.91 -1.53
CA ASN A 332 22.77 -10.06 -1.61
C ASN A 332 23.81 -9.92 -2.73
N ASP A 333 24.50 -8.77 -2.80
CA ASP A 333 25.53 -8.41 -3.77
C ASP A 333 25.03 -8.30 -5.24
N VAL A 334 23.71 -8.30 -5.47
CA VAL A 334 23.11 -8.14 -6.79
C VAL A 334 22.34 -6.84 -6.86
N SER A 335 22.75 -5.94 -7.75
CA SER A 335 22.01 -4.74 -8.12
C SER A 335 21.07 -5.05 -9.29
N GLY A 336 19.80 -4.75 -9.13
CA GLY A 336 18.74 -5.10 -10.07
C GLY A 336 18.12 -6.47 -9.82
N LEU A 337 17.19 -6.86 -10.69
CA LEU A 337 16.45 -8.12 -10.54
C LEU A 337 17.35 -9.31 -10.91
N PRO A 338 17.61 -10.26 -9.97
CA PRO A 338 18.47 -11.42 -10.24
C PRO A 338 17.77 -12.43 -11.15
N ASN A 339 18.56 -13.21 -11.89
CA ASN A 339 18.06 -14.31 -12.73
C ASN A 339 17.44 -15.47 -11.93
N LYS A 340 17.75 -15.58 -10.65
CA LYS A 340 17.22 -16.62 -9.76
C LYS A 340 16.42 -15.97 -8.64
N PRO A 341 15.29 -16.58 -8.24
CA PRO A 341 14.53 -16.10 -7.09
C PRO A 341 15.31 -16.26 -5.78
N LEU A 342 15.01 -15.39 -4.82
CA LEU A 342 15.47 -15.51 -3.44
C LEU A 342 14.98 -16.82 -2.80
N ILE A 343 13.72 -17.15 -3.05
CA ILE A 343 13.05 -18.39 -2.60
C ILE A 343 12.26 -18.98 -3.76
N SER A 344 12.33 -20.30 -3.93
CA SER A 344 11.42 -21.08 -4.76
C SER A 344 10.64 -22.03 -3.86
N ALA A 345 9.33 -21.87 -3.78
CA ALA A 345 8.46 -22.65 -2.90
C ALA A 345 7.28 -23.24 -3.66
N ARG A 346 6.69 -24.27 -3.10
CA ARG A 346 5.39 -24.75 -3.52
C ARG A 346 4.30 -23.87 -2.88
N ARG A 347 3.16 -23.88 -3.50
CA ARG A 347 1.98 -23.23 -2.92
C ARG A 347 1.71 -23.73 -1.51
N ASP A 348 1.31 -22.80 -0.64
CA ASP A 348 0.98 -22.99 0.78
C ASP A 348 2.17 -23.32 1.70
N GLU A 349 3.41 -23.29 1.20
CA GLU A 349 4.60 -23.37 2.05
C GLU A 349 4.79 -22.07 2.85
N ALA A 350 5.17 -22.24 4.12
CA ALA A 350 5.56 -21.13 4.98
C ALA A 350 7.06 -20.89 4.92
N VAL A 351 7.46 -19.66 4.63
CA VAL A 351 8.86 -19.26 4.48
C VAL A 351 9.21 -18.11 5.43
N GLN A 352 10.48 -18.02 5.77
CA GLN A 352 11.02 -16.94 6.59
C GLN A 352 12.08 -16.18 5.83
N VAL A 353 12.06 -14.85 5.89
CA VAL A 353 13.12 -13.99 5.36
C VAL A 353 13.67 -13.12 6.47
N ARG A 354 14.97 -13.23 6.70
CA ARG A 354 15.70 -12.36 7.62
C ARG A 354 16.35 -11.23 6.83
N MET A 355 15.85 -10.03 7.00
CA MET A 355 16.28 -8.81 6.33
C MET A 355 17.31 -8.09 7.20
N VAL A 356 18.54 -7.94 6.71
CA VAL A 356 19.64 -7.28 7.41
C VAL A 356 19.95 -5.97 6.72
N ASN A 357 19.69 -4.85 7.37
CA ASN A 357 20.02 -3.54 6.82
C ASN A 357 21.43 -3.13 7.20
N ASP A 358 22.39 -3.38 6.31
CA ASP A 358 23.81 -2.99 6.46
C ASP A 358 24.12 -1.66 5.77
N THR A 359 23.13 -0.76 5.65
CA THR A 359 23.27 0.56 5.04
C THR A 359 23.09 1.67 6.07
N ALA A 360 23.41 2.90 5.69
CA ALA A 360 23.20 4.09 6.52
C ALA A 360 21.75 4.63 6.44
N PHE A 361 20.86 4.00 5.67
CA PHE A 361 19.52 4.50 5.38
C PHE A 361 18.44 3.48 5.73
N PRO A 362 17.23 3.92 6.10
CA PRO A 362 16.10 3.02 6.29
C PRO A 362 15.56 2.53 4.94
N HIS A 363 14.92 1.34 4.93
CA HIS A 363 14.30 0.76 3.74
C HIS A 363 12.91 0.24 4.04
N GLY A 364 11.93 0.67 3.23
CA GLY A 364 10.58 0.10 3.23
C GLY A 364 10.55 -1.11 2.30
N ILE A 365 10.45 -2.32 2.82
CA ILE A 365 10.51 -3.55 2.02
C ILE A 365 9.11 -4.10 1.79
N HIS A 366 8.73 -4.21 0.51
CA HIS A 366 7.41 -4.67 0.05
C HIS A 366 7.51 -6.01 -0.68
N LEU A 367 6.56 -6.91 -0.38
CA LEU A 367 6.36 -8.17 -1.08
C LEU A 367 5.04 -8.14 -1.86
N HIS A 368 5.13 -8.32 -3.18
CA HIS A 368 3.98 -8.38 -4.06
C HIS A 368 3.11 -9.64 -3.83
N GLY A 369 1.82 -9.50 -4.04
CA GLY A 369 0.86 -10.59 -4.08
C GLY A 369 0.63 -11.36 -2.77
N HIS A 370 1.35 -11.03 -1.70
CA HIS A 370 1.31 -11.68 -0.41
C HIS A 370 1.24 -10.68 0.75
N HIS A 371 0.94 -11.21 1.94
CA HIS A 371 1.12 -10.52 3.21
C HIS A 371 1.97 -11.40 4.12
N PHE A 372 2.76 -10.76 4.96
CA PHE A 372 3.69 -11.43 5.86
C PHE A 372 3.48 -10.93 7.30
N TRP A 373 3.85 -11.77 8.23
CA TRP A 373 3.96 -11.39 9.64
C TRP A 373 5.34 -10.84 9.93
N GLU A 374 5.42 -9.65 10.50
CA GLU A 374 6.63 -9.19 11.19
C GLU A 374 6.82 -10.04 12.45
N THR A 375 8.09 -10.27 12.85
CA THR A 375 8.39 -10.97 14.10
C THR A 375 9.19 -10.07 15.03
N ASP A 376 8.98 -10.25 16.33
CA ASP A 376 9.81 -9.62 17.35
C ASP A 376 11.17 -10.35 17.49
N GLN A 377 12.02 -9.87 18.41
CA GLN A 377 13.34 -10.43 18.68
C GLN A 377 13.31 -11.89 19.21
N ASN A 378 12.14 -12.33 19.71
CA ASN A 378 11.94 -13.69 20.20
C ASN A 378 11.34 -14.60 19.13
N GLY A 379 11.09 -14.08 17.91
CA GLY A 379 10.43 -14.79 16.83
C GLY A 379 8.91 -14.85 16.94
N ALA A 380 8.31 -14.15 17.90
CA ALA A 380 6.86 -14.07 17.99
C ALA A 380 6.29 -13.14 16.90
N ARG A 381 5.22 -13.57 16.27
CA ARG A 381 4.54 -12.80 15.22
C ARG A 381 3.85 -11.58 15.82
N THR A 382 4.06 -10.43 15.20
CA THR A 382 3.49 -9.15 15.64
C THR A 382 2.41 -8.67 14.66
N HIS A 383 2.77 -7.91 13.65
CA HIS A 383 1.82 -7.31 12.72
C HIS A 383 1.81 -8.03 11.38
N LEU A 384 0.61 -8.17 10.81
CA LEU A 384 0.44 -8.64 9.44
C LEU A 384 0.49 -7.43 8.51
N ARG A 385 1.42 -7.44 7.55
CA ARG A 385 1.70 -6.32 6.65
C ARG A 385 1.98 -6.79 5.23
N ASP A 386 2.06 -5.86 4.30
CA ASP A 386 2.65 -6.06 2.97
C ASP A 386 3.94 -5.26 2.77
N THR A 387 4.21 -4.28 3.64
CA THR A 387 5.40 -3.42 3.60
C THR A 387 5.94 -3.23 5.01
N THR A 388 7.22 -3.55 5.23
CA THR A 388 7.90 -3.36 6.53
C THR A 388 9.03 -2.36 6.40
N LEU A 389 9.25 -1.57 7.45
CA LEU A 389 10.35 -0.60 7.53
C LEU A 389 11.50 -1.20 8.33
N VAL A 390 12.69 -1.21 7.75
CA VAL A 390 13.92 -1.71 8.39
C VAL A 390 14.90 -0.55 8.57
N ALA A 391 15.16 -0.18 9.81
CA ALA A 391 16.06 0.93 10.15
C ALA A 391 17.54 0.59 9.87
N PRO A 392 18.43 1.59 9.76
CA PRO A 392 19.88 1.36 9.64
C PRO A 392 20.41 0.46 10.75
N GLY A 393 21.16 -0.59 10.39
CA GLY A 393 21.72 -1.55 11.34
C GLY A 393 20.73 -2.53 11.97
N GLU A 394 19.45 -2.44 11.60
CA GLU A 394 18.40 -3.34 12.10
C GLU A 394 18.39 -4.67 11.34
N THR A 395 17.96 -5.72 12.03
CA THR A 395 17.54 -6.99 11.43
C THR A 395 16.06 -7.21 11.69
N MET A 396 15.26 -7.22 10.63
CA MET A 396 13.84 -7.53 10.66
C MET A 396 13.59 -8.93 10.09
N THR A 397 12.81 -9.73 10.77
CA THR A 397 12.41 -11.05 10.25
C THR A 397 10.93 -11.06 9.91
N ILE A 398 10.60 -11.56 8.73
CA ILE A 398 9.23 -11.77 8.30
C ILE A 398 8.93 -13.24 8.04
N VAL A 399 7.69 -13.64 8.27
CA VAL A 399 7.17 -14.99 7.97
C VAL A 399 5.97 -14.85 7.05
N CYS A 400 6.02 -15.56 5.92
CA CYS A 400 4.98 -15.50 4.89
C CYS A 400 4.52 -16.91 4.50
N VAL A 401 3.21 -17.07 4.27
CA VAL A 401 2.68 -18.24 3.55
C VAL A 401 2.59 -17.89 2.08
N LEU A 402 3.33 -18.62 1.25
CA LEU A 402 3.35 -18.41 -0.20
C LEU A 402 2.19 -19.17 -0.85
N ASP A 403 0.98 -18.63 -0.73
CA ASP A 403 -0.27 -19.27 -1.18
C ASP A 403 -0.78 -18.78 -2.54
N ASN A 404 -0.09 -17.79 -3.14
CA ASN A 404 -0.45 -17.21 -4.43
C ASN A 404 0.58 -17.60 -5.50
N PRO A 405 0.25 -18.50 -6.47
CA PRO A 405 1.21 -18.95 -7.48
C PRO A 405 1.68 -17.83 -8.41
N GLY A 406 2.97 -17.88 -8.79
CA GLY A 406 3.57 -16.92 -9.73
C GLY A 406 4.95 -16.44 -9.29
N ALA A 407 5.50 -15.48 -10.04
CA ALA A 407 6.74 -14.78 -9.74
C ALA A 407 6.40 -13.44 -9.06
N TRP A 408 6.86 -13.23 -7.83
CA TRP A 408 6.48 -12.09 -7.00
C TRP A 408 7.68 -11.26 -6.61
N MET A 409 7.63 -9.97 -6.92
CA MET A 409 8.69 -9.04 -6.60
C MET A 409 8.77 -8.79 -5.09
N LEU A 410 10.00 -8.77 -4.56
CA LEU A 410 10.35 -8.28 -3.22
C LEU A 410 11.35 -7.16 -3.40
N HIS A 411 11.02 -5.94 -2.98
CA HIS A 411 11.84 -4.78 -3.30
C HIS A 411 11.76 -3.69 -2.23
N CYS A 412 12.72 -2.79 -2.24
CA CYS A 412 12.60 -1.54 -1.50
C CYS A 412 11.52 -0.67 -2.15
N HIS A 413 10.55 -0.22 -1.38
CA HIS A 413 9.49 0.67 -1.86
C HIS A 413 9.88 2.16 -1.80
N MET A 414 11.08 2.47 -1.32
CA MET A 414 11.72 3.73 -1.67
C MET A 414 12.19 3.62 -3.11
N LEU A 415 11.54 4.40 -3.98
CA LEU A 415 11.59 4.17 -5.43
C LEU A 415 12.92 4.49 -6.05
N SER A 416 13.61 5.49 -5.53
CA SER A 416 14.97 5.79 -5.91
C SER A 416 15.90 4.59 -5.64
N HIS A 417 15.71 3.89 -4.50
CA HIS A 417 16.47 2.68 -4.17
C HIS A 417 16.12 1.50 -5.06
N GLN A 418 14.82 1.29 -5.33
CA GLN A 418 14.37 0.26 -6.27
C GLN A 418 14.95 0.48 -7.66
N ALA A 419 14.90 1.72 -8.17
CA ALA A 419 15.37 2.04 -9.51
C ALA A 419 16.87 1.87 -9.66
N ASP A 420 17.60 2.11 -8.59
CA ASP A 420 19.07 1.94 -8.56
C ASP A 420 19.49 0.50 -8.14
N GLY A 421 18.53 -0.44 -8.06
CA GLY A 421 18.80 -1.86 -8.06
C GLY A 421 18.33 -2.66 -6.84
N MET A 422 17.65 -2.08 -5.85
CA MET A 422 17.22 -2.80 -4.64
C MET A 422 15.94 -3.63 -4.88
N ALA A 423 16.08 -4.72 -5.63
CA ALA A 423 14.99 -5.62 -5.99
C ALA A 423 15.44 -7.09 -6.09
N THR A 424 14.55 -8.00 -5.71
CA THR A 424 14.62 -9.44 -5.90
C THR A 424 13.23 -10.02 -6.11
N TRP A 425 13.06 -11.33 -6.13
CA TRP A 425 11.77 -11.97 -6.33
C TRP A 425 11.68 -13.36 -5.71
N MET A 426 10.45 -13.84 -5.56
CA MET A 426 10.11 -15.19 -5.07
C MET A 426 9.31 -15.93 -6.12
N GLN A 427 9.54 -17.24 -6.27
CA GLN A 427 8.78 -18.13 -7.15
C GLN A 427 7.85 -19.01 -6.33
N VAL A 428 6.57 -19.01 -6.65
CA VAL A 428 5.56 -19.91 -6.07
C VAL A 428 5.00 -20.80 -7.18
N SER A 429 5.07 -22.12 -7.02
CA SER A 429 4.64 -23.13 -8.00
C SER A 429 3.43 -23.96 -7.53
#